data_aa992c16b22bff45e252a514d5bd01af
#
_entry.id   aa992c16b22bff45e252a514d5bd01af
#
_cell.length_a   1.000
_cell.length_b   1.000
_cell.length_c   1.000
_cell.angle_alpha   90.00
_cell.angle_beta   90.00
_cell.angle_gamma   90.00
#
_symmetry.space_group_name_H-M   'P 1'
#
loop_
_entity.id
_entity.type
_entity.pdbx_description
1 polymer ?
#
loop_
_entity_poly.entity_id
_entity_poly.type
_entity_poly.pdbx_seq_one_letter_code
_entity_poly.pdbx_strand_id
1 'polypeptide(L)'
;MRVVVTVLAALSLLGVTNVRAQQFQPPKNAGHGGTRIGLFGFGLRGGIDFRRSKQLVLGGTVDLGDLFTNRVRLRPSAEIGVFNGRNTYVGSFEALWRFTDDEEVATPYIGLGFGVAGRDGCSADPQCPDLWLNAVFGFELHYRSTFNWLLEYHGMDQMRRHRLYIGLTTRRGN
;
A
#
# COMPACT_ATOMS: atom_id res chain seq x y z
N MET A 1 20.91 -17.42 3.68
CA MET A 1 21.71 -16.53 2.81
C MET A 1 21.49 -16.72 1.30
N ARG A 2 21.11 -17.91 0.80
CA ARG A 2 20.91 -18.14 -0.66
C ARG A 2 19.62 -17.55 -1.25
N VAL A 3 18.56 -17.39 -0.48
CA VAL A 3 17.25 -16.86 -0.95
C VAL A 3 17.25 -15.35 -1.21
N VAL A 4 18.04 -14.58 -0.45
CA VAL A 4 18.11 -13.11 -0.61
C VAL A 4 18.77 -12.73 -1.94
N VAL A 5 19.74 -13.53 -2.40
CA VAL A 5 20.44 -13.26 -3.68
C VAL A 5 19.52 -13.50 -4.87
N THR A 6 18.59 -14.47 -4.77
CA THR A 6 17.68 -14.81 -5.87
C THR A 6 16.58 -13.75 -6.06
N VAL A 7 16.13 -13.09 -4.99
CA VAL A 7 15.13 -12.03 -5.08
C VAL A 7 15.73 -10.75 -5.69
N LEU A 8 16.97 -10.42 -5.36
CA LEU A 8 17.67 -9.27 -5.96
C LEU A 8 17.98 -9.49 -7.46
N ALA A 9 18.28 -10.74 -7.87
CA ALA A 9 18.50 -11.07 -9.27
C ALA A 9 17.20 -11.04 -10.10
N ALA A 10 16.05 -11.36 -9.51
CA ALA A 10 14.76 -11.27 -10.18
C ALA A 10 14.29 -9.81 -10.41
N LEU A 11 14.66 -8.89 -9.52
CA LEU A 11 14.37 -7.47 -9.73
C LEU A 11 15.26 -6.81 -10.80
N SER A 12 16.45 -7.32 -11.06
CA SER A 12 17.36 -6.77 -12.08
C SER A 12 17.04 -7.25 -13.49
N LEU A 13 16.22 -8.30 -13.64
CA LEU A 13 15.77 -8.83 -14.95
C LEU A 13 14.46 -8.19 -15.46
N LEU A 14 13.82 -7.34 -14.67
CA LEU A 14 12.83 -6.39 -15.18
C LEU A 14 13.59 -5.30 -15.95
N GLY A 15 14.17 -5.72 -17.06
CA GLY A 15 14.86 -4.85 -17.99
C GLY A 15 14.01 -3.62 -18.23
N VAL A 16 14.66 -2.48 -18.21
CA VAL A 16 14.17 -1.17 -18.63
C VAL A 16 13.67 -1.28 -20.09
N THR A 17 12.56 -1.97 -20.26
CA THR A 17 11.71 -1.68 -21.41
C THR A 17 11.17 -0.29 -21.09
N ASN A 18 11.40 0.67 -21.98
CA ASN A 18 10.74 1.95 -21.99
C ASN A 18 9.22 1.69 -21.98
N VAL A 19 8.69 1.38 -20.81
CA VAL A 19 7.27 1.50 -20.54
C VAL A 19 7.05 3.00 -20.62
N ARG A 20 6.75 3.48 -21.83
CA ARG A 20 6.00 4.72 -21.97
C ARG A 20 4.82 4.49 -21.07
N ALA A 21 4.85 5.12 -19.90
CA ALA A 21 3.66 5.25 -19.09
C ALA A 21 2.63 5.83 -20.05
N GLN A 22 1.76 4.97 -20.58
CA GLN A 22 0.58 5.46 -21.25
C GLN A 22 -0.10 6.28 -20.19
N GLN A 23 0.00 7.60 -20.34
CA GLN A 23 -0.83 8.52 -19.60
C GLN A 23 -2.26 8.10 -19.92
N PHE A 24 -2.81 7.29 -19.04
CA PHE A 24 -4.22 6.96 -19.08
C PHE A 24 -4.93 8.24 -18.64
N GLN A 25 -5.14 9.14 -19.61
CA GLN A 25 -5.98 10.30 -19.39
C GLN A 25 -7.39 9.76 -19.13
N PRO A 26 -7.91 9.87 -17.93
CA PRO A 26 -9.30 9.55 -17.71
C PRO A 26 -10.13 10.48 -18.59
N PRO A 27 -11.24 10.00 -19.19
CA PRO A 27 -12.10 10.83 -19.99
C PRO A 27 -12.54 12.05 -19.17
N LYS A 28 -12.33 13.24 -19.70
CA LYS A 28 -12.60 14.55 -19.08
C LYS A 28 -14.04 14.75 -18.54
N ASN A 29 -14.94 13.82 -18.82
CA ASN A 29 -16.39 13.90 -18.54
C ASN A 29 -16.90 12.75 -17.67
N ALA A 30 -16.06 12.09 -16.87
CA ALA A 30 -16.58 11.14 -15.88
C ALA A 30 -17.29 11.93 -14.79
N GLY A 31 -18.62 11.95 -14.83
CA GLY A 31 -19.44 12.57 -13.82
C GLY A 31 -19.07 12.10 -12.40
N HIS A 32 -19.44 12.88 -11.39
CA HIS A 32 -19.05 12.75 -9.99
C HIS A 32 -19.50 11.46 -9.26
N GLY A 33 -19.75 10.38 -9.95
CA GLY A 33 -20.15 9.11 -9.36
C GLY A 33 -19.95 7.96 -10.34
N GLY A 34 -19.19 6.95 -9.94
CA GLY A 34 -19.01 5.71 -10.70
C GLY A 34 -17.77 4.95 -10.28
N THR A 35 -17.84 3.62 -10.45
CA THR A 35 -16.67 2.75 -10.23
C THR A 35 -15.69 2.92 -11.37
N ARG A 36 -14.43 3.21 -11.06
CA ARG A 36 -13.34 3.38 -12.01
C ARG A 36 -12.19 2.47 -11.60
N ILE A 37 -12.05 1.34 -12.27
CA ILE A 37 -11.01 0.35 -11.97
C ILE A 37 -9.94 0.42 -13.06
N GLY A 38 -8.68 0.47 -12.63
CA GLY A 38 -7.50 0.53 -13.48
C GLY A 38 -6.25 0.73 -12.64
N LEU A 39 -5.10 0.87 -13.27
CA LEU A 39 -3.86 1.24 -12.58
C LEU A 39 -3.73 2.76 -12.61
N PHE A 40 -3.92 3.42 -11.48
CA PHE A 40 -3.89 4.88 -11.36
C PHE A 40 -2.61 5.40 -10.72
N GLY A 41 -1.88 4.55 -10.01
CA GLY A 41 -0.65 4.94 -9.37
C GLY A 41 -0.04 3.83 -8.52
N PHE A 42 1.10 4.14 -7.97
CA PHE A 42 1.81 3.28 -7.02
C PHE A 42 2.43 4.10 -5.90
N GLY A 43 2.76 3.44 -4.82
CA GLY A 43 3.44 4.04 -3.69
C GLY A 43 4.47 3.13 -3.09
N LEU A 44 5.45 3.73 -2.42
CA LEU A 44 6.43 3.05 -1.59
C LEU A 44 6.32 3.58 -0.18
N ARG A 45 6.33 2.69 0.80
CA ARG A 45 6.25 3.07 2.20
C ARG A 45 7.25 2.29 3.05
N GLY A 46 7.83 2.97 4.02
CA GLY A 46 8.64 2.38 5.07
C GLY A 46 8.03 2.70 6.42
N GLY A 47 8.17 1.81 7.39
CA GLY A 47 7.54 2.00 8.67
C GLY A 47 8.09 1.11 9.76
N ILE A 48 7.50 1.23 10.93
CA ILE A 48 7.84 0.44 12.11
C ILE A 48 6.61 -0.26 12.68
N ASP A 49 6.76 -1.53 13.01
CA ASP A 49 5.82 -2.28 13.84
C ASP A 49 6.28 -2.14 15.28
N PHE A 50 5.55 -1.41 16.13
CA PHE A 50 6.07 -1.02 17.44
C PHE A 50 5.47 -1.78 18.62
N ARG A 51 4.51 -2.66 18.41
CA ARG A 51 3.87 -3.33 19.53
C ARG A 51 4.30 -4.79 19.72
N ARG A 52 4.18 -5.64 18.75
CA ARG A 52 4.43 -7.08 18.94
C ARG A 52 5.78 -7.53 18.35
N SER A 53 6.07 -7.11 17.16
CA SER A 53 7.23 -7.60 16.43
C SER A 53 8.43 -6.67 16.49
N LYS A 54 8.23 -5.36 16.73
CA LYS A 54 9.29 -4.33 16.71
C LYS A 54 10.17 -4.47 15.45
N GLN A 55 9.53 -4.56 14.30
CA GLN A 55 10.19 -4.77 13.00
C GLN A 55 10.23 -3.47 12.20
N LEU A 56 11.26 -3.32 11.40
CA LEU A 56 11.22 -2.39 10.28
C LEU A 56 10.37 -3.01 9.17
N VAL A 57 9.45 -2.25 8.61
CA VAL A 57 8.56 -2.70 7.55
C VAL A 57 8.80 -1.88 6.31
N LEU A 58 8.94 -2.56 5.18
CA LEU A 58 9.03 -1.95 3.86
C LEU A 58 7.90 -2.50 2.99
N GLY A 59 7.27 -1.65 2.20
CA GLY A 59 6.16 -2.08 1.37
C GLY A 59 5.91 -1.21 0.16
N GLY A 60 5.14 -1.80 -0.76
CA GLY A 60 4.62 -1.13 -1.94
C GLY A 60 3.11 -1.17 -1.96
N THR A 61 2.50 -0.15 -2.54
CA THR A 61 1.07 -0.03 -2.73
C THR A 61 0.75 0.26 -4.19
N VAL A 62 -0.42 -0.17 -4.61
CA VAL A 62 -0.95 0.12 -5.95
C VAL A 62 -2.30 0.79 -5.80
N ASP A 63 -2.55 1.86 -6.55
CA ASP A 63 -3.85 2.49 -6.64
C ASP A 63 -4.64 1.87 -7.78
N LEU A 64 -5.70 1.10 -7.45
CA LEU A 64 -6.57 0.44 -8.43
C LEU A 64 -7.77 1.27 -8.84
N GLY A 65 -7.91 2.47 -8.29
CA GLY A 65 -9.02 3.34 -8.67
C GLY A 65 -10.09 3.49 -7.60
N ASP A 66 -11.26 3.90 -8.05
CA ASP A 66 -12.36 4.31 -7.18
C ASP A 66 -13.52 3.30 -7.25
N LEU A 67 -14.11 3.02 -6.09
CA LEU A 67 -15.26 2.13 -5.93
C LEU A 67 -16.48 2.94 -5.53
N PHE A 68 -17.55 2.88 -6.34
CA PHE A 68 -18.84 3.58 -6.18
C PHE A 68 -18.75 5.12 -6.23
N THR A 69 -17.73 5.73 -5.65
CA THR A 69 -17.52 7.18 -5.62
C THR A 69 -16.04 7.50 -5.79
N ASN A 70 -15.72 8.71 -6.22
CA ASN A 70 -14.32 9.21 -6.29
C ASN A 70 -13.64 9.32 -4.90
N ARG A 71 -14.39 9.11 -3.82
CA ARG A 71 -13.88 9.17 -2.44
C ARG A 71 -13.44 7.83 -1.88
N VAL A 72 -13.90 6.71 -2.46
CA VAL A 72 -13.51 5.37 -2.01
C VAL A 72 -12.46 4.80 -2.94
N ARG A 73 -11.21 4.78 -2.49
CA ARG A 73 -10.06 4.28 -3.24
C ARG A 73 -9.75 2.84 -2.87
N LEU A 74 -9.51 1.99 -3.87
CA LEU A 74 -9.04 0.62 -3.69
C LEU A 74 -7.51 0.58 -3.76
N ARG A 75 -6.89 -0.04 -2.75
CA ARG A 75 -5.43 -0.08 -2.64
C ARG A 75 -4.93 -1.45 -2.16
N PRO A 76 -4.51 -2.35 -3.06
CA PRO A 76 -3.69 -3.48 -2.68
C PRO A 76 -2.28 -3.04 -2.26
N SER A 77 -1.69 -3.79 -1.33
CA SER A 77 -0.33 -3.57 -0.87
C SER A 77 0.39 -4.88 -0.56
N ALA A 78 1.72 -4.84 -0.63
CA ALA A 78 2.59 -5.93 -0.21
C ALA A 78 3.72 -5.38 0.65
N GLU A 79 4.02 -6.06 1.75
CA GLU A 79 4.96 -5.60 2.77
C GLU A 79 5.85 -6.73 3.26
N ILE A 80 7.06 -6.35 3.64
CA ILE A 80 8.00 -7.21 4.34
C ILE A 80 8.45 -6.54 5.64
N GLY A 81 8.34 -7.27 6.74
CA GLY A 81 8.89 -6.87 8.03
C GLY A 81 10.18 -7.62 8.31
N VAL A 82 11.24 -6.88 8.67
CA VAL A 82 12.60 -7.40 8.86
C VAL A 82 13.18 -6.96 10.20
N PHE A 83 14.38 -7.51 10.56
CA PHE A 83 15.18 -7.15 11.74
C PHE A 83 14.67 -7.59 13.11
N ASN A 84 13.80 -8.58 13.18
CA ASN A 84 13.42 -9.16 14.47
C ASN A 84 13.44 -10.71 14.45
N GLY A 85 14.48 -11.28 13.92
CA GLY A 85 14.76 -12.72 13.92
C GLY A 85 13.95 -13.54 12.91
N ARG A 86 12.68 -13.21 12.67
CA ARG A 86 11.83 -13.85 11.65
C ARG A 86 11.20 -12.78 10.77
N ASN A 87 11.37 -12.88 9.47
CA ASN A 87 10.71 -11.97 8.54
C ASN A 87 9.20 -12.25 8.51
N THR A 88 8.42 -11.19 8.32
CA THR A 88 6.97 -11.28 8.09
C THR A 88 6.64 -10.74 6.72
N TYR A 89 5.67 -11.37 6.07
CA TYR A 89 5.19 -10.98 4.74
C TYR A 89 3.69 -10.72 4.84
N VAL A 90 3.23 -9.60 4.34
CA VAL A 90 1.80 -9.25 4.38
C VAL A 90 1.39 -8.77 3.00
N GLY A 91 0.38 -9.43 2.44
CA GLY A 91 -0.36 -8.91 1.30
C GLY A 91 -1.71 -8.41 1.78
N SER A 92 -2.08 -7.18 1.50
CA SER A 92 -3.36 -6.62 1.93
C SER A 92 -4.11 -5.93 0.81
N PHE A 93 -5.43 -5.84 1.01
CA PHE A 93 -6.36 -5.14 0.14
C PHE A 93 -7.20 -4.19 0.99
N GLU A 94 -7.14 -2.91 0.68
CA GLU A 94 -7.69 -1.83 1.48
C GLU A 94 -8.66 -0.99 0.67
N ALA A 95 -9.77 -0.58 1.30
CA ALA A 95 -10.69 0.42 0.80
C ALA A 95 -10.54 1.67 1.67
N LEU A 96 -10.13 2.78 1.07
CA LEU A 96 -9.81 4.04 1.74
C LEU A 96 -10.88 5.08 1.42
N TRP A 97 -11.54 5.60 2.44
CA TRP A 97 -12.43 6.75 2.32
C TRP A 97 -11.65 8.03 2.51
N ARG A 98 -11.65 8.90 1.49
CA ARG A 98 -10.98 10.20 1.49
C ARG A 98 -11.96 11.31 1.83
N PHE A 99 -11.53 12.21 2.70
CA PHE A 99 -12.40 13.32 3.16
C PHE A 99 -12.33 14.53 2.25
N THR A 100 -11.27 14.68 1.49
CA THR A 100 -11.05 15.80 0.55
C THR A 100 -10.77 15.26 -0.85
N ASP A 101 -10.87 16.13 -1.84
CA ASP A 101 -10.56 15.82 -3.23
C ASP A 101 -9.02 15.80 -3.48
N ASP A 102 -8.59 15.26 -4.62
CA ASP A 102 -7.18 15.10 -4.97
C ASP A 102 -6.44 16.43 -5.23
N GLU A 103 -7.18 17.54 -5.35
CA GLU A 103 -6.62 18.88 -5.60
C GLU A 103 -6.17 19.59 -4.32
N GLU A 104 -6.63 19.12 -3.16
CA GLU A 104 -6.31 19.71 -1.86
C GLU A 104 -4.84 19.45 -1.45
N VAL A 105 -4.27 20.37 -0.69
CA VAL A 105 -2.88 20.27 -0.19
C VAL A 105 -2.70 19.06 0.72
N ALA A 106 -3.73 18.69 1.46
CA ALA A 106 -3.73 17.53 2.34
C ALA A 106 -5.02 16.72 2.17
N THR A 107 -4.89 15.43 1.94
CA THR A 107 -6.01 14.50 1.81
C THR A 107 -6.00 13.51 2.97
N PRO A 108 -6.72 13.81 4.06
CA PRO A 108 -6.93 12.84 5.12
C PRO A 108 -7.86 11.73 4.66
N TYR A 109 -7.63 10.52 5.17
CA TYR A 109 -8.45 9.35 4.88
C TYR A 109 -8.49 8.36 6.03
N ILE A 110 -9.53 7.55 6.02
CA ILE A 110 -9.65 6.36 6.85
C ILE A 110 -9.92 5.17 5.94
N GLY A 111 -9.57 3.98 6.40
CA GLY A 111 -9.81 2.79 5.59
C GLY A 111 -9.97 1.53 6.41
N LEU A 112 -10.55 0.55 5.76
CA LEU A 112 -10.65 -0.81 6.24
C LEU A 112 -10.13 -1.75 5.15
N GLY A 113 -9.54 -2.85 5.58
CA GLY A 113 -9.04 -3.83 4.66
C GLY A 113 -8.84 -5.18 5.33
N PHE A 114 -8.44 -6.12 4.53
CA PHE A 114 -8.00 -7.42 4.99
C PHE A 114 -6.65 -7.74 4.38
N GLY A 115 -5.89 -8.58 5.06
CA GLY A 115 -4.58 -9.01 4.60
C GLY A 115 -4.30 -10.44 4.97
N VAL A 116 -3.44 -11.07 4.19
CA VAL A 116 -2.88 -12.38 4.45
C VAL A 116 -1.46 -12.19 4.93
N ALA A 117 -1.17 -12.67 6.12
CA ALA A 117 0.12 -12.53 6.77
C ALA A 117 0.83 -13.87 6.88
N GLY A 118 2.05 -13.92 6.36
CA GLY A 118 2.96 -15.03 6.48
C GLY A 118 4.21 -14.66 7.27
N ARG A 119 5.01 -15.67 7.63
CA ARG A 119 6.30 -15.50 8.33
C ARG A 119 7.28 -16.61 7.91
N ASP A 120 8.54 -16.38 8.17
CA ASP A 120 9.54 -17.44 8.00
C ASP A 120 9.18 -18.66 8.86
N GLY A 121 9.19 -19.86 8.26
CA GLY A 121 8.78 -21.09 8.91
C GLY A 121 7.28 -21.35 8.91
N CYS A 122 6.51 -20.66 8.08
CA CYS A 122 5.06 -20.81 7.91
C CYS A 122 4.62 -22.25 7.60
N SER A 123 5.43 -23.00 6.85
CA SER A 123 5.13 -24.38 6.46
C SER A 123 5.03 -25.36 7.63
N ALA A 124 5.61 -25.03 8.77
CA ALA A 124 5.56 -25.82 9.99
C ALA A 124 4.45 -25.41 10.97
N ASP A 125 3.68 -24.36 10.65
CA ASP A 125 2.66 -23.80 11.52
C ASP A 125 1.28 -23.88 10.86
N PRO A 126 0.35 -24.69 11.41
CA PRO A 126 -0.98 -24.87 10.83
C PRO A 126 -1.85 -23.59 10.87
N GLN A 127 -1.46 -22.58 11.64
CA GLN A 127 -2.15 -21.28 11.69
C GLN A 127 -1.54 -20.25 10.71
N CYS A 128 -0.62 -20.64 9.86
CA CYS A 128 0.00 -19.77 8.89
C CYS A 128 -0.35 -20.22 7.45
N PRO A 129 -0.78 -19.30 6.59
CA PRO A 129 -0.88 -17.84 6.77
C PRO A 129 -2.12 -17.40 7.57
N ASP A 130 -1.97 -16.32 8.31
CA ASP A 130 -3.07 -15.70 9.09
C ASP A 130 -3.85 -14.68 8.25
N LEU A 131 -5.17 -14.63 8.43
CA LEU A 131 -6.00 -13.57 7.89
C LEU A 131 -6.14 -12.42 8.90
N TRP A 132 -5.77 -11.22 8.49
CA TRP A 132 -5.84 -10.03 9.33
C TRP A 132 -6.84 -9.01 8.80
N LEU A 133 -7.58 -8.41 9.73
CA LEU A 133 -8.33 -7.19 9.47
C LEU A 133 -7.45 -5.98 9.76
N ASN A 134 -7.47 -5.00 8.86
CA ASN A 134 -6.69 -3.78 8.94
C ASN A 134 -7.61 -2.58 9.05
N ALA A 135 -7.34 -1.71 10.03
CA ALA A 135 -7.87 -0.35 10.07
C ALA A 135 -6.74 0.60 9.70
N VAL A 136 -6.99 1.50 8.77
CA VAL A 136 -6.01 2.46 8.24
C VAL A 136 -6.46 3.87 8.55
N PHE A 137 -5.55 4.69 9.05
CA PHE A 137 -5.73 6.13 9.24
C PHE A 137 -4.52 6.83 8.66
N GLY A 138 -4.74 7.80 7.79
CA GLY A 138 -3.62 8.46 7.17
C GLY A 138 -3.98 9.76 6.48
N PHE A 139 -2.97 10.38 5.93
CA PHE A 139 -3.10 11.52 5.07
C PHE A 139 -2.01 11.56 4.00
N GLU A 140 -2.36 12.04 2.84
CA GLU A 140 -1.45 12.37 1.77
C GLU A 140 -1.24 13.89 1.75
N LEU A 141 0.03 14.32 1.69
CA LEU A 141 0.40 15.73 1.53
C LEU A 141 0.92 15.94 0.11
N HIS A 142 0.33 16.85 -0.61
CA HIS A 142 0.77 17.22 -1.95
C HIS A 142 2.07 18.02 -1.88
N TYR A 143 3.16 17.41 -2.33
CA TYR A 143 4.48 18.05 -2.32
C TYR A 143 4.87 18.63 -3.67
N ARG A 144 4.58 17.89 -4.76
CA ARG A 144 4.87 18.26 -6.15
C ARG A 144 3.76 17.77 -7.07
N SER A 145 3.81 18.17 -8.32
CA SER A 145 2.85 17.70 -9.34
C SER A 145 2.82 16.17 -9.51
N THR A 146 3.90 15.46 -9.17
CA THR A 146 4.06 14.04 -9.46
C THR A 146 3.91 13.13 -8.24
N PHE A 147 4.26 13.61 -7.03
CA PHE A 147 4.32 12.78 -5.82
C PHE A 147 3.66 13.46 -4.64
N ASN A 148 3.06 12.64 -3.79
CA ASN A 148 2.55 13.00 -2.49
C ASN A 148 3.37 12.33 -1.39
N TRP A 149 3.59 13.02 -0.29
CA TRP A 149 4.04 12.39 0.96
C TRP A 149 2.88 11.65 1.60
N LEU A 150 3.17 10.49 2.13
CA LEU A 150 2.24 9.62 2.82
C LEU A 150 2.64 9.49 4.27
N LEU A 151 1.69 9.67 5.19
CA LEU A 151 1.82 9.26 6.58
C LEU A 151 0.62 8.41 6.96
N GLU A 152 0.85 7.20 7.46
CA GLU A 152 -0.20 6.24 7.78
C GLU A 152 0.04 5.56 9.12
N TYR A 153 -1.06 5.30 9.79
CA TYR A 153 -1.14 4.38 10.91
C TYR A 153 -2.04 3.21 10.55
N HIS A 154 -1.56 2.00 10.80
CA HIS A 154 -2.31 0.76 10.60
C HIS A 154 -2.52 0.04 11.92
N GLY A 155 -3.76 -0.23 12.27
CA GLY A 155 -4.15 -1.19 13.28
C GLY A 155 -4.49 -2.52 12.61
N MET A 156 -3.64 -3.52 12.79
CA MET A 156 -3.75 -4.83 12.13
C MET A 156 -4.03 -5.93 13.15
N ASP A 157 -4.47 -7.11 12.67
CA ASP A 157 -4.74 -8.27 13.54
C ASP A 157 -5.66 -7.89 14.70
N GLN A 158 -6.83 -7.33 14.40
CA GLN A 158 -7.81 -6.87 15.40
C GLN A 158 -7.20 -5.86 16.42
N MET A 159 -6.39 -4.90 15.94
CA MET A 159 -5.68 -3.91 16.74
C MET A 159 -4.62 -4.49 17.70
N ARG A 160 -4.15 -5.70 17.44
CA ARG A 160 -3.04 -6.31 18.21
C ARG A 160 -1.67 -5.88 17.70
N ARG A 161 -1.58 -5.42 16.45
CA ARG A 161 -0.37 -4.89 15.82
C ARG A 161 -0.59 -3.46 15.40
N HIS A 162 0.43 -2.64 15.61
CA HIS A 162 0.38 -1.22 15.31
C HIS A 162 1.59 -0.86 14.46
N ARG A 163 1.34 -0.33 13.28
CA ARG A 163 2.38 0.11 12.36
C ARG A 163 2.21 1.58 12.02
N LEU A 164 3.31 2.28 11.98
CA LEU A 164 3.38 3.65 11.49
C LEU A 164 4.25 3.66 10.25
N TYR A 165 3.75 4.28 9.18
CA TYR A 165 4.42 4.37 7.90
C TYR A 165 4.63 5.81 7.48
N ILE A 166 5.73 6.03 6.79
CA ILE A 166 5.99 7.20 5.96
C ILE A 166 6.31 6.71 4.56
N GLY A 167 5.90 7.44 3.55
CA GLY A 167 6.11 7.02 2.17
C GLY A 167 5.87 8.09 1.15
N LEU A 168 5.90 7.66 -0.09
CA LEU A 168 5.60 8.46 -1.27
C LEU A 168 4.60 7.72 -2.14
N THR A 169 3.60 8.43 -2.63
CA THR A 169 2.65 7.91 -3.60
C THR A 169 2.69 8.76 -4.87
N THR A 170 2.44 8.16 -6.02
CA THR A 170 2.26 8.93 -7.25
C THR A 170 0.93 9.67 -7.18
N ARG A 171 0.93 10.92 -7.66
CA ARG A 171 -0.29 11.69 -7.80
C ARG A 171 -1.11 11.16 -8.98
N ARG A 172 -2.43 11.04 -8.79
CA ARG A 172 -3.34 10.71 -9.89
C ARG A 172 -3.38 11.84 -10.90
N GLY A 173 -3.15 11.46 -12.13
CA GLY A 173 -3.46 12.18 -13.37
C GLY A 173 -3.26 13.70 -13.38
N ASN A 174 -2.11 14.11 -13.85
CA ASN A 174 -2.00 15.31 -14.67
C ASN A 174 -1.68 14.90 -16.10
#